data_acc017556ca3d915d8c0e5846e8d37a9
#
_entry.id   acc017556ca3d915d8c0e5846e8d37a9
#
_cell.length_a   1.000
_cell.length_b   1.000
_cell.length_c   1.000
_cell.angle_alpha   90.00
_cell.angle_beta   90.00
_cell.angle_gamma   90.00
#
_symmetry.space_group_name_H-M   'P 1'
#
loop_
_entity.id
_entity.type
_entity.pdbx_description
1 polymer ?
#
loop_
_entity_poly.entity_id
_entity_poly.type
_entity_poly.pdbx_seq_one_letter_code
_entity_poly.pdbx_strand_id
1 'polypeptide(L)'
;MGRRIISSFIIAIFLLSPGCLSTDESTELDSNNSNIELTVWHSFAAESKEQATFESRIEVFMASNPGVEVKISAIPYPEADQQFMIAAQGGEAPDIVRLSSDQLGKIGDIRVGGQPLLEDLRLHLTPIERSKFDPRALNAMRYEGDLLGIPASQDCLSLLFNPILFDAAGVDYPNENWSLDDMLLAASTLTSGDVNGLALPVKDAYWWFGFQAGFGGSLFDQNGTPTLNSNGSSDSMDWMLDLELEHGVVQTGTNIESMKTQFLSSKAAMIIDGPWNWVTYEAGRSPLQQTVLPFVSDTGERIAPLVTYKGWSVSKQSLNKEWSTKLALFLSSSEVQKEFAIETYTMPTHIDLYDDSDISDNVVISGFLEQLMQGTPAPTTRAMALVYDPLGTAFENVYTGEMTSSEALFLANQALESDLEGI
;
A
#
# COMPACT_ATOMS: atom_id res chain seq x y z
N MET A 1 -79.48 6.00 -18.25
CA MET A 1 -79.44 7.32 -18.91
C MET A 1 -77.99 7.46 -19.40
N GLY A 2 -77.56 7.16 -20.57
CA GLY A 2 -78.04 7.39 -21.89
C GLY A 2 -77.52 8.70 -22.47
N ARG A 3 -76.35 8.60 -23.19
CA ARG A 3 -76.28 9.25 -24.52
C ARG A 3 -74.96 8.95 -25.24
N ARG A 4 -75.04 8.29 -26.32
CA ARG A 4 -74.14 8.19 -27.48
C ARG A 4 -74.12 9.54 -28.22
N ILE A 5 -73.03 9.81 -28.98
CA ILE A 5 -73.04 10.53 -30.30
C ILE A 5 -71.53 10.48 -30.75
N ILE A 6 -71.16 9.73 -31.75
CA ILE A 6 -71.16 9.78 -33.24
C ILE A 6 -69.86 10.39 -33.79
N SER A 7 -69.22 9.57 -34.62
CA SER A 7 -68.10 9.76 -35.56
C SER A 7 -68.25 10.99 -36.48
N SER A 8 -67.11 11.53 -36.90
CA SER A 8 -67.01 12.11 -38.25
C SER A 8 -65.62 11.86 -38.82
N PHE A 9 -65.60 11.08 -39.86
CA PHE A 9 -64.50 10.89 -40.82
C PHE A 9 -64.46 12.15 -41.70
N ILE A 10 -63.23 12.69 -41.87
CA ILE A 10 -62.89 13.59 -42.97
C ILE A 10 -61.72 12.98 -43.75
N ILE A 11 -62.10 12.61 -45.01
CA ILE A 11 -61.21 12.23 -46.09
C ILE A 11 -60.67 13.53 -46.70
N ALA A 12 -59.38 13.72 -46.82
CA ALA A 12 -58.81 14.74 -47.68
C ALA A 12 -57.81 14.13 -48.66
N ILE A 13 -58.06 14.46 -49.89
CA ILE A 13 -57.50 13.93 -51.13
C ILE A 13 -56.09 14.48 -51.37
N PHE A 14 -55.25 13.60 -51.91
CA PHE A 14 -53.94 13.87 -52.45
C PHE A 14 -53.96 14.80 -53.67
N LEU A 15 -53.01 15.76 -53.68
CA LEU A 15 -52.48 16.35 -54.92
C LEU A 15 -50.98 16.15 -54.96
N LEU A 16 -50.50 15.36 -55.88
CA LEU A 16 -49.14 15.15 -56.30
C LEU A 16 -48.64 16.37 -57.09
N SER A 17 -47.46 16.88 -56.70
CA SER A 17 -46.59 17.65 -57.56
C SER A 17 -45.15 17.16 -57.44
N PRO A 18 -44.42 16.94 -58.52
CA PRO A 18 -43.06 16.51 -58.55
C PRO A 18 -42.12 17.71 -58.47
N GLY A 19 -41.23 17.75 -57.50
CA GLY A 19 -40.19 18.77 -57.34
C GLY A 19 -38.89 18.19 -56.86
N CYS A 20 -37.92 18.15 -57.75
CA CYS A 20 -36.48 18.03 -57.69
C CYS A 20 -35.77 17.53 -56.42
N LEU A 21 -35.01 16.45 -56.61
CA LEU A 21 -33.91 16.00 -55.76
C LEU A 21 -32.88 17.13 -55.59
N SER A 22 -32.52 17.38 -54.33
CA SER A 22 -31.18 17.78 -53.94
C SER A 22 -30.82 16.91 -52.74
N THR A 23 -29.98 15.93 -52.98
CA THR A 23 -29.30 15.11 -51.98
C THR A 23 -28.23 15.97 -51.31
N ASP A 24 -28.52 16.46 -50.11
CA ASP A 24 -27.51 16.76 -49.09
C ASP A 24 -27.76 15.77 -47.96
N GLU A 25 -27.18 14.58 -48.09
CA GLU A 25 -26.90 13.70 -46.95
C GLU A 25 -25.74 14.30 -46.18
N SER A 26 -26.00 15.27 -45.32
CA SER A 26 -25.23 15.46 -44.14
C SER A 26 -25.56 14.31 -43.20
N THR A 27 -24.80 13.23 -43.28
CA THR A 27 -24.69 12.25 -42.22
C THR A 27 -24.21 13.01 -40.98
N GLU A 28 -25.14 13.49 -40.17
CA GLU A 28 -24.90 13.69 -38.76
C GLU A 28 -24.43 12.34 -38.25
N LEU A 29 -23.12 12.21 -38.05
CA LEU A 29 -22.57 11.21 -37.16
C LEU A 29 -23.19 11.49 -35.79
N ASP A 30 -24.25 10.74 -35.47
CA ASP A 30 -24.72 10.56 -34.11
C ASP A 30 -23.46 10.09 -33.32
N SER A 31 -22.76 11.06 -32.75
CA SER A 31 -21.85 10.78 -31.66
C SER A 31 -22.73 10.25 -30.54
N ASN A 32 -22.90 8.95 -30.48
CA ASN A 32 -23.33 8.25 -29.27
C ASN A 32 -22.28 8.55 -28.20
N ASN A 33 -22.41 9.69 -27.55
CA ASN A 33 -21.67 10.08 -26.39
C ASN A 33 -22.26 9.27 -25.22
N SER A 34 -22.01 7.94 -25.24
CA SER A 34 -22.30 7.10 -24.08
C SER A 34 -21.34 7.56 -23.01
N ASN A 35 -21.83 8.31 -22.03
CA ASN A 35 -21.04 8.64 -20.84
C ASN A 35 -20.53 7.34 -20.22
N ILE A 36 -19.22 7.20 -20.16
CA ILE A 36 -18.55 6.07 -19.52
C ILE A 36 -18.42 6.43 -18.05
N GLU A 37 -19.02 5.63 -17.18
CA GLU A 37 -18.88 5.74 -15.75
C GLU A 37 -17.87 4.70 -15.27
N LEU A 38 -16.85 5.12 -14.50
CA LEU A 38 -15.88 4.27 -13.83
C LEU A 38 -15.99 4.44 -12.32
N THR A 39 -15.92 3.35 -11.59
CA THR A 39 -15.87 3.34 -10.13
C THR A 39 -14.47 2.98 -9.65
N VAL A 40 -13.93 3.78 -8.74
CA VAL A 40 -12.58 3.62 -8.20
C VAL A 40 -12.61 3.56 -6.67
N TRP A 41 -12.04 2.50 -6.11
CA TRP A 41 -11.80 2.40 -4.67
C TRP A 41 -10.34 2.68 -4.34
N HIS A 42 -10.11 3.51 -3.33
CA HIS A 42 -8.78 3.83 -2.81
C HIS A 42 -8.73 3.72 -1.29
N SER A 43 -7.52 3.61 -0.75
CA SER A 43 -7.27 3.47 0.68
C SER A 43 -6.40 4.61 1.26
N PHE A 44 -6.41 5.78 0.62
CA PHE A 44 -5.79 6.97 1.21
C PHE A 44 -6.57 7.41 2.44
N ALA A 45 -5.86 7.85 3.48
CA ALA A 45 -6.49 8.32 4.71
C ALA A 45 -7.39 9.53 4.44
N ALA A 46 -8.53 9.57 5.13
CA ALA A 46 -9.49 10.67 4.98
C ALA A 46 -8.82 12.02 5.32
N GLU A 47 -9.11 13.03 4.51
CA GLU A 47 -8.57 14.39 4.66
C GLU A 47 -7.04 14.49 4.57
N SER A 48 -6.37 13.43 4.11
CA SER A 48 -4.92 13.44 3.90
C SER A 48 -4.54 14.21 2.62
N LYS A 49 -3.28 14.62 2.58
CA LYS A 49 -2.71 15.25 1.37
C LYS A 49 -2.67 14.25 0.21
N GLU A 50 -2.46 12.97 0.49
CA GLU A 50 -2.52 11.90 -0.53
C GLU A 50 -3.90 11.80 -1.17
N GLN A 51 -4.99 11.84 -0.37
CA GLN A 51 -6.36 11.85 -0.89
C GLN A 51 -6.59 13.08 -1.77
N ALA A 52 -6.21 14.26 -1.31
CA ALA A 52 -6.40 15.51 -2.07
C ALA A 52 -5.61 15.48 -3.41
N THR A 53 -4.39 14.98 -3.41
CA THR A 53 -3.58 14.78 -4.62
C THR A 53 -4.26 13.81 -5.58
N PHE A 54 -4.73 12.66 -5.07
CA PHE A 54 -5.47 11.68 -5.87
C PHE A 54 -6.72 12.27 -6.52
N GLU A 55 -7.56 12.95 -5.76
CA GLU A 55 -8.79 13.59 -6.25
C GLU A 55 -8.48 14.61 -7.35
N SER A 56 -7.45 15.44 -7.16
CA SER A 56 -6.97 16.36 -8.20
C SER A 56 -6.57 15.64 -9.49
N ARG A 57 -5.90 14.49 -9.40
CA ARG A 57 -5.53 13.73 -10.60
C ARG A 57 -6.72 13.10 -11.30
N ILE A 58 -7.71 12.64 -10.56
CA ILE A 58 -8.99 12.18 -11.15
C ILE A 58 -9.66 13.31 -11.94
N GLU A 59 -9.70 14.53 -11.41
CA GLU A 59 -10.26 15.69 -12.13
C GLU A 59 -9.48 15.99 -13.42
N VAL A 60 -8.15 15.93 -13.40
CA VAL A 60 -7.29 16.09 -14.59
C VAL A 60 -7.59 15.00 -15.62
N PHE A 61 -7.76 13.76 -15.19
CA PHE A 61 -8.13 12.66 -16.09
C PHE A 61 -9.48 12.89 -16.78
N MET A 62 -10.51 13.26 -16.00
CA MET A 62 -11.83 13.56 -16.53
C MET A 62 -11.82 14.75 -17.50
N ALA A 63 -11.10 15.82 -17.17
CA ALA A 63 -10.94 16.99 -18.05
C ALA A 63 -10.27 16.63 -19.37
N SER A 64 -9.34 15.69 -19.36
CA SER A 64 -8.60 15.22 -20.55
C SER A 64 -9.38 14.17 -21.36
N ASN A 65 -10.46 13.62 -20.83
CA ASN A 65 -11.26 12.57 -21.44
C ASN A 65 -12.76 12.92 -21.36
N PRO A 66 -13.25 13.88 -22.16
CA PRO A 66 -14.66 14.25 -22.14
C PRO A 66 -15.58 13.05 -22.43
N GLY A 67 -16.62 12.89 -21.61
CA GLY A 67 -17.53 11.74 -21.67
C GLY A 67 -17.16 10.57 -20.74
N VAL A 68 -16.06 10.70 -19.96
CA VAL A 68 -15.73 9.78 -18.88
C VAL A 68 -16.03 10.45 -17.55
N GLU A 69 -16.83 9.81 -16.72
CA GLU A 69 -17.10 10.18 -15.32
C GLU A 69 -16.44 9.16 -14.40
N VAL A 70 -15.75 9.62 -13.36
CA VAL A 70 -15.09 8.75 -12.37
C VAL A 70 -15.71 8.99 -11.00
N LYS A 71 -16.28 7.94 -10.41
CA LYS A 71 -16.81 7.93 -9.04
C LYS A 71 -15.80 7.27 -8.13
N ILE A 72 -15.39 7.98 -7.07
CA ILE A 72 -14.41 7.51 -6.12
C ILE A 72 -15.04 7.15 -4.78
N SER A 73 -14.49 6.13 -4.11
CA SER A 73 -14.87 5.74 -2.76
C SER A 73 -13.61 5.44 -1.94
N ALA A 74 -13.51 6.05 -0.76
CA ALA A 74 -12.46 5.76 0.20
C ALA A 74 -12.84 4.55 1.04
N ILE A 75 -11.97 3.54 1.07
CA ILE A 75 -12.08 2.35 1.92
C ILE A 75 -10.92 2.37 2.89
N PRO A 76 -11.14 2.23 4.22
CA PRO A 76 -10.04 2.18 5.18
C PRO A 76 -9.00 1.11 4.82
N TYR A 77 -7.71 1.45 4.90
CA TYR A 77 -6.63 0.57 4.45
C TYR A 77 -6.68 -0.86 5.02
N PRO A 78 -6.93 -1.06 6.34
CA PRO A 78 -6.95 -2.42 6.89
C PRO A 78 -8.06 -3.32 6.32
N GLU A 79 -9.08 -2.72 5.71
CA GLU A 79 -10.30 -3.41 5.26
C GLU A 79 -10.43 -3.47 3.73
N ALA A 80 -9.58 -2.75 3.00
CA ALA A 80 -9.75 -2.51 1.56
C ALA A 80 -9.76 -3.81 0.73
N ASP A 81 -8.84 -4.72 1.01
CA ASP A 81 -8.75 -6.02 0.35
C ASP A 81 -9.96 -6.91 0.65
N GLN A 82 -10.36 -6.99 1.92
CA GLN A 82 -11.52 -7.78 2.35
C GLN A 82 -12.83 -7.25 1.75
N GLN A 83 -13.04 -5.94 1.79
CA GLN A 83 -14.24 -5.32 1.22
C GLN A 83 -14.27 -5.52 -0.30
N PHE A 84 -13.13 -5.40 -0.98
CA PHE A 84 -13.05 -5.70 -2.41
C PHE A 84 -13.43 -7.17 -2.71
N MET A 85 -12.90 -8.13 -1.96
CA MET A 85 -13.23 -9.55 -2.15
C MET A 85 -14.72 -9.83 -1.96
N ILE A 86 -15.34 -9.25 -0.92
CA ILE A 86 -16.79 -9.39 -0.64
C ILE A 86 -17.61 -8.78 -1.79
N ALA A 87 -17.30 -7.57 -2.22
CA ALA A 87 -17.98 -6.90 -3.32
C ALA A 87 -17.84 -7.69 -4.63
N ALA A 88 -16.64 -8.18 -4.93
CA ALA A 88 -16.41 -8.98 -6.13
C ALA A 88 -17.15 -10.33 -6.10
N GLN A 89 -17.27 -10.98 -4.93
CA GLN A 89 -18.08 -12.18 -4.78
C GLN A 89 -19.59 -11.88 -4.96
N GLY A 90 -20.02 -10.69 -4.55
CA GLY A 90 -21.41 -10.21 -4.72
C GLY A 90 -21.75 -9.72 -6.14
N GLY A 91 -20.77 -9.57 -7.01
CA GLY A 91 -20.97 -8.99 -8.35
C GLY A 91 -21.00 -7.46 -8.38
N GLU A 92 -20.54 -6.80 -7.32
CA GLU A 92 -20.57 -5.34 -7.12
C GLU A 92 -19.17 -4.73 -6.94
N ALA A 93 -18.13 -5.38 -7.50
CA ALA A 93 -16.78 -4.85 -7.46
C ALA A 93 -16.66 -3.50 -8.19
N PRO A 94 -15.82 -2.58 -7.72
CA PRO A 94 -15.48 -1.38 -8.49
C PRO A 94 -14.76 -1.77 -9.79
N ASP A 95 -14.68 -0.84 -10.74
CA ASP A 95 -13.90 -1.04 -11.96
C ASP A 95 -12.39 -1.09 -11.66
N ILE A 96 -11.95 -0.26 -10.73
CA ILE A 96 -10.54 -0.12 -10.34
C ILE A 96 -10.46 -0.09 -8.81
N VAL A 97 -9.43 -0.76 -8.27
CA VAL A 97 -9.13 -0.76 -6.83
C VAL A 97 -7.63 -0.59 -6.59
N ARG A 98 -7.26 0.19 -5.56
CA ARG A 98 -5.89 0.30 -5.09
C ARG A 98 -5.60 -0.80 -4.09
N LEU A 99 -4.68 -1.71 -4.42
CA LEU A 99 -4.32 -2.87 -3.59
C LEU A 99 -2.84 -2.87 -3.24
N SER A 100 -2.51 -3.54 -2.15
CA SER A 100 -1.13 -3.78 -1.70
C SER A 100 -0.63 -5.14 -2.17
N SER A 101 0.66 -5.21 -2.52
CA SER A 101 1.29 -6.41 -3.07
C SER A 101 1.25 -7.61 -2.12
N ASP A 102 1.36 -7.40 -0.83
CA ASP A 102 1.30 -8.44 0.21
C ASP A 102 -0.09 -9.12 0.34
N GLN A 103 -1.14 -8.47 -0.18
CA GLN A 103 -2.51 -9.00 -0.18
C GLN A 103 -2.90 -9.66 -1.50
N LEU A 104 -2.14 -9.45 -2.58
CA LEU A 104 -2.50 -9.95 -3.91
C LEU A 104 -2.55 -11.48 -4.00
N GLY A 105 -1.74 -12.19 -3.23
CA GLY A 105 -1.77 -13.65 -3.19
C GLY A 105 -3.12 -14.21 -2.74
N LYS A 106 -3.72 -13.62 -1.70
CA LYS A 106 -5.05 -13.98 -1.20
C LYS A 106 -6.16 -13.67 -2.20
N ILE A 107 -6.10 -12.48 -2.81
CA ILE A 107 -7.09 -12.04 -3.81
C ILE A 107 -6.97 -12.86 -5.10
N GLY A 108 -5.75 -13.15 -5.53
CA GLY A 108 -5.44 -13.89 -6.74
C GLY A 108 -5.93 -15.34 -6.74
N ASP A 109 -6.04 -15.96 -5.55
CA ASP A 109 -6.55 -17.32 -5.40
C ASP A 109 -8.08 -17.43 -5.58
N ILE A 110 -8.81 -16.36 -5.31
CA ILE A 110 -10.27 -16.42 -5.29
C ILE A 110 -10.83 -16.50 -6.71
N ARG A 111 -11.80 -17.38 -6.88
CA ARG A 111 -12.56 -17.53 -8.13
C ARG A 111 -14.06 -17.40 -7.87
N VAL A 112 -14.75 -16.62 -8.70
CA VAL A 112 -16.20 -16.49 -8.69
C VAL A 112 -16.73 -16.95 -10.05
N GLY A 113 -17.58 -17.98 -10.04
CA GLY A 113 -18.03 -18.61 -11.28
C GLY A 113 -16.87 -19.16 -12.15
N GLY A 114 -15.75 -19.54 -11.53
CA GLY A 114 -14.55 -20.04 -12.23
C GLY A 114 -13.64 -18.92 -12.78
N GLN A 115 -13.99 -17.64 -12.62
CA GLN A 115 -13.19 -16.51 -13.07
C GLN A 115 -12.42 -15.89 -11.92
N PRO A 116 -11.18 -15.37 -12.14
CA PRO A 116 -10.44 -14.60 -11.14
C PRO A 116 -11.18 -13.30 -10.80
N LEU A 117 -10.84 -12.67 -9.68
CA LEU A 117 -11.44 -11.39 -9.30
C LEU A 117 -10.83 -10.21 -10.06
N LEU A 118 -9.55 -10.31 -10.42
CA LEU A 118 -8.79 -9.26 -11.11
C LEU A 118 -8.48 -9.64 -12.56
N GLU A 119 -8.33 -8.62 -13.39
CA GLU A 119 -7.92 -8.77 -14.79
C GLU A 119 -6.39 -8.97 -14.87
N ASP A 120 -5.95 -9.82 -15.79
CA ASP A 120 -4.53 -9.93 -16.13
C ASP A 120 -4.13 -8.76 -17.04
N LEU A 121 -3.45 -7.78 -16.47
CA LEU A 121 -3.06 -6.55 -17.14
C LEU A 121 -1.96 -6.74 -18.19
N ARG A 122 -1.31 -7.91 -18.27
CA ARG A 122 -0.38 -8.23 -19.38
C ARG A 122 -1.08 -8.19 -20.73
N LEU A 123 -2.39 -8.45 -20.76
CA LEU A 123 -3.21 -8.45 -21.97
C LEU A 123 -3.54 -7.03 -22.46
N HIS A 124 -3.41 -6.03 -21.59
CA HIS A 124 -3.79 -4.65 -21.83
C HIS A 124 -2.61 -3.68 -21.90
N LEU A 125 -1.43 -4.10 -21.45
CA LEU A 125 -0.21 -3.30 -21.39
C LEU A 125 0.83 -3.76 -22.41
N THR A 126 1.35 -2.84 -23.18
CA THR A 126 2.48 -3.11 -24.08
C THR A 126 3.76 -3.40 -23.29
N PRO A 127 4.75 -4.11 -23.87
CA PRO A 127 6.06 -4.25 -23.24
C PRO A 127 6.74 -2.91 -22.93
N ILE A 128 6.52 -1.87 -23.74
CA ILE A 128 7.08 -0.53 -23.54
C ILE A 128 6.47 0.13 -22.32
N GLU A 129 5.16 0.05 -22.11
CA GLU A 129 4.51 0.58 -20.91
C GLU A 129 4.99 -0.12 -19.65
N ARG A 130 5.13 -1.44 -19.68
CA ARG A 130 5.66 -2.21 -18.54
C ARG A 130 7.12 -1.88 -18.23
N SER A 131 7.96 -1.62 -19.24
CA SER A 131 9.38 -1.32 -19.02
C SER A 131 9.66 0.03 -18.36
N LYS A 132 8.64 0.86 -18.16
CA LYS A 132 8.75 2.13 -17.44
C LYS A 132 8.79 1.98 -15.91
N PHE A 133 8.42 0.84 -15.39
CA PHE A 133 8.37 0.57 -13.95
C PHE A 133 9.56 -0.24 -13.48
N ASP A 134 9.97 -0.05 -12.23
CA ASP A 134 10.97 -0.90 -11.57
C ASP A 134 10.56 -2.38 -11.73
N PRO A 135 11.46 -3.25 -12.22
CA PRO A 135 11.17 -4.67 -12.36
C PRO A 135 10.74 -5.35 -11.05
N ARG A 136 11.24 -4.88 -9.89
CA ARG A 136 10.83 -5.40 -8.56
C ARG A 136 9.37 -5.04 -8.27
N ALA A 137 8.98 -3.79 -8.56
CA ALA A 137 7.59 -3.33 -8.40
C ALA A 137 6.63 -4.11 -9.32
N LEU A 138 7.00 -4.30 -10.59
CA LEU A 138 6.19 -5.11 -11.51
C LEU A 138 6.09 -6.58 -11.06
N ASN A 139 7.17 -7.14 -10.52
CA ASN A 139 7.15 -8.51 -10.03
C ASN A 139 6.29 -8.66 -8.78
N ALA A 140 6.35 -7.69 -7.88
CA ALA A 140 5.52 -7.67 -6.67
C ALA A 140 4.02 -7.50 -6.95
N MET A 141 3.64 -6.98 -8.13
CA MET A 141 2.24 -6.91 -8.55
C MET A 141 1.79 -8.14 -9.36
N ARG A 142 2.55 -9.24 -9.30
CA ARG A 142 2.22 -10.50 -9.99
C ARG A 142 1.79 -11.57 -9.00
N TYR A 143 0.84 -12.39 -9.45
CA TYR A 143 0.47 -13.63 -8.79
C TYR A 143 0.33 -14.75 -9.84
N GLU A 144 0.97 -15.88 -9.64
CA GLU A 144 0.99 -17.03 -10.58
C GLU A 144 1.31 -16.64 -12.04
N GLY A 145 2.14 -15.60 -12.20
CA GLY A 145 2.56 -15.09 -13.51
C GLY A 145 1.64 -14.04 -14.11
N ASP A 146 0.39 -13.89 -13.67
CA ASP A 146 -0.51 -12.81 -14.08
C ASP A 146 -0.09 -11.49 -13.45
N LEU A 147 -0.21 -10.38 -14.17
CA LEU A 147 0.02 -9.03 -13.66
C LEU A 147 -1.32 -8.48 -13.16
N LEU A 148 -1.50 -8.45 -11.84
CA LEU A 148 -2.77 -8.11 -11.22
C LEU A 148 -2.93 -6.62 -10.90
N GLY A 149 -1.86 -5.83 -10.99
CA GLY A 149 -1.91 -4.38 -10.76
C GLY A 149 -0.79 -3.63 -11.48
N ILE A 150 -0.98 -2.34 -11.73
CA ILE A 150 0.04 -1.42 -12.23
C ILE A 150 0.65 -0.74 -11.00
N PRO A 151 1.95 -0.89 -10.73
CA PRO A 151 2.55 -0.31 -9.53
C PRO A 151 2.52 1.23 -9.59
N ALA A 152 2.12 1.86 -8.48
CA ALA A 152 1.99 3.31 -8.36
C ALA A 152 2.87 3.88 -7.24
N SER A 153 3.17 3.11 -6.22
CA SER A 153 4.06 3.50 -5.13
C SER A 153 4.71 2.29 -4.46
N GLN A 154 5.78 2.55 -3.73
CA GLN A 154 6.44 1.59 -2.85
C GLN A 154 6.72 2.24 -1.52
N ASP A 155 6.82 1.45 -0.46
CA ASP A 155 7.12 1.95 0.89
C ASP A 155 7.79 0.88 1.75
N CYS A 156 8.49 1.34 2.78
CA CYS A 156 9.04 0.53 3.86
C CYS A 156 9.22 1.39 5.12
N LEU A 157 9.51 0.73 6.23
CA LEU A 157 9.89 1.39 7.48
C LEU A 157 11.34 1.89 7.41
N SER A 158 11.64 2.98 8.14
CA SER A 158 12.97 3.54 8.33
C SER A 158 13.11 4.12 9.74
N LEU A 159 14.33 4.42 10.18
CA LEU A 159 14.57 5.06 11.48
C LEU A 159 14.38 6.57 11.36
N LEU A 160 13.43 7.11 12.11
CA LEU A 160 13.16 8.54 12.23
C LEU A 160 13.56 9.02 13.63
N PHE A 161 14.15 10.20 13.74
CA PHE A 161 14.60 10.73 15.03
C PHE A 161 14.39 12.23 15.15
N ASN A 162 14.26 12.69 16.40
CA ASN A 162 14.13 14.09 16.75
C ASN A 162 15.51 14.67 17.12
N PRO A 163 16.18 15.44 16.25
CA PRO A 163 17.52 15.95 16.49
C PRO A 163 17.62 16.86 17.73
N ILE A 164 16.55 17.58 18.09
CA ILE A 164 16.56 18.46 19.28
C ILE A 164 16.70 17.65 20.56
N LEU A 165 16.09 16.47 20.65
CA LEU A 165 16.22 15.60 21.84
C LEU A 165 17.63 14.99 21.93
N PHE A 166 18.22 14.66 20.79
CA PHE A 166 19.62 14.18 20.73
C PHE A 166 20.60 15.26 21.17
N ASP A 167 20.47 16.49 20.63
CA ASP A 167 21.31 17.63 21.01
C ASP A 167 21.19 17.95 22.50
N ALA A 168 19.98 17.94 23.04
CA ALA A 168 19.73 18.23 24.46
C ALA A 168 20.37 17.19 25.39
N ALA A 169 20.46 15.95 24.96
CA ALA A 169 21.09 14.85 25.73
C ALA A 169 22.61 14.69 25.44
N GLY A 170 23.12 15.37 24.41
CA GLY A 170 24.53 15.23 23.97
C GLY A 170 24.82 13.85 23.38
N VAL A 171 23.84 13.24 22.72
CA VAL A 171 23.94 11.95 22.03
C VAL A 171 24.20 12.20 20.55
N ASP A 172 25.12 11.45 19.95
CA ASP A 172 25.40 11.52 18.51
C ASP A 172 24.17 11.03 17.70
N TYR A 173 23.92 11.64 16.54
CA TYR A 173 22.81 11.26 15.67
C TYR A 173 22.98 9.87 15.09
N PRO A 174 21.88 9.11 14.92
CA PRO A 174 21.93 7.84 14.23
C PRO A 174 22.40 8.04 12.78
N ASN A 175 23.14 7.04 12.28
CA ASN A 175 23.70 7.02 10.94
C ASN A 175 23.80 5.58 10.41
N GLU A 176 24.20 5.44 9.17
CA GLU A 176 24.32 4.16 8.46
C GLU A 176 25.21 3.10 9.12
N ASN A 177 26.11 3.52 10.02
CA ASN A 177 27.03 2.60 10.71
C ASN A 177 26.54 2.17 12.09
N TRP A 178 25.33 2.57 12.50
CA TRP A 178 24.77 2.15 13.78
C TRP A 178 24.40 0.68 13.77
N SER A 179 24.79 0.01 14.85
CA SER A 179 24.26 -1.30 15.22
C SER A 179 22.98 -1.18 16.05
N LEU A 180 22.29 -2.31 16.28
CA LEU A 180 21.19 -2.38 17.24
C LEU A 180 21.63 -2.03 18.67
N ASP A 181 22.87 -2.38 19.03
CA ASP A 181 23.45 -2.04 20.35
C ASP A 181 23.62 -0.53 20.50
N ASP A 182 24.08 0.16 19.43
CA ASP A 182 24.17 1.63 19.41
C ASP A 182 22.80 2.27 19.54
N MET A 183 21.80 1.75 18.83
CA MET A 183 20.42 2.24 18.92
C MET A 183 19.86 2.05 20.33
N LEU A 184 20.07 0.91 20.95
CA LEU A 184 19.62 0.62 22.33
C LEU A 184 20.34 1.51 23.35
N LEU A 185 21.65 1.72 23.20
CA LEU A 185 22.44 2.61 24.06
C LEU A 185 21.93 4.05 23.96
N ALA A 186 21.72 4.55 22.75
CA ALA A 186 21.15 5.87 22.52
C ALA A 186 19.74 5.97 23.12
N ALA A 187 18.88 4.99 22.85
CA ALA A 187 17.51 4.95 23.41
C ALA A 187 17.53 4.98 24.94
N SER A 188 18.42 4.21 25.59
CA SER A 188 18.56 4.19 27.04
C SER A 188 19.03 5.55 27.58
N THR A 189 19.98 6.20 26.90
CA THR A 189 20.50 7.52 27.30
C THR A 189 19.44 8.63 27.14
N LEU A 190 18.62 8.55 26.10
CA LEU A 190 17.56 9.51 25.78
C LEU A 190 16.29 9.30 26.61
N THR A 191 16.11 8.13 27.23
CA THR A 191 14.95 7.85 28.10
C THR A 191 15.14 8.60 29.41
N SER A 192 14.38 9.69 29.60
CA SER A 192 14.45 10.54 30.78
C SER A 192 13.17 11.34 31.01
N GLY A 193 12.66 11.34 32.24
CA GLY A 193 11.43 12.05 32.58
C GLY A 193 10.23 11.55 31.78
N ASP A 194 9.62 12.40 30.98
CA ASP A 194 8.47 12.08 30.13
C ASP A 194 8.87 11.65 28.69
N VAL A 195 10.16 11.55 28.40
CA VAL A 195 10.69 11.20 27.08
C VAL A 195 11.14 9.74 27.09
N ASN A 196 10.65 8.96 26.12
CA ASN A 196 11.15 7.63 25.81
C ASN A 196 12.20 7.74 24.69
N GLY A 197 13.29 6.98 24.79
CA GLY A 197 14.33 6.97 23.77
C GLY A 197 13.84 6.42 22.43
N LEU A 198 12.91 5.48 22.50
CA LEU A 198 12.27 4.88 21.32
C LEU A 198 10.75 4.73 21.56
N ALA A 199 9.94 4.97 20.54
CA ALA A 199 8.57 4.49 20.52
C ALA A 199 8.41 3.52 19.35
N LEU A 200 7.93 2.32 19.65
CA LEU A 200 7.82 1.21 18.72
C LEU A 200 6.62 0.31 19.10
N PRO A 201 5.77 -0.10 18.16
CA PRO A 201 4.72 -1.09 18.43
C PRO A 201 5.32 -2.49 18.50
N VAL A 202 5.94 -2.85 19.63
CA VAL A 202 6.75 -4.06 19.81
C VAL A 202 6.02 -5.40 19.59
N LYS A 203 4.67 -5.37 19.50
CA LYS A 203 3.86 -6.56 19.20
C LYS A 203 3.34 -6.59 17.76
N ASP A 204 3.79 -5.70 16.91
CA ASP A 204 3.29 -5.62 15.53
C ASP A 204 4.19 -6.41 14.57
N ALA A 205 3.60 -7.38 13.89
CA ALA A 205 4.33 -8.26 12.98
C ALA A 205 4.96 -7.50 11.79
N TYR A 206 4.32 -6.45 11.27
CA TYR A 206 4.87 -5.67 10.17
C TYR A 206 6.18 -4.96 10.56
N TRP A 207 6.25 -4.42 11.78
CA TRP A 207 7.48 -3.86 12.33
C TRP A 207 8.53 -4.92 12.59
N TRP A 208 8.12 -6.10 13.06
CA TRP A 208 9.03 -7.20 13.39
C TRP A 208 9.71 -7.84 12.19
N PHE A 209 9.10 -7.89 11.02
CA PHE A 209 9.67 -8.56 9.83
C PHE A 209 11.08 -8.08 9.49
N GLY A 210 11.36 -6.79 9.64
CA GLY A 210 12.70 -6.25 9.43
C GLY A 210 13.72 -6.76 10.42
N PHE A 211 13.34 -6.84 11.70
CA PHE A 211 14.20 -7.40 12.76
C PHE A 211 14.46 -8.88 12.52
N GLN A 212 13.42 -9.65 12.22
CA GLN A 212 13.56 -11.08 11.89
C GLN A 212 14.64 -11.30 10.83
N ALA A 213 14.61 -10.53 9.73
CA ALA A 213 15.60 -10.61 8.67
C ALA A 213 17.02 -10.28 9.15
N GLY A 214 17.19 -9.20 9.94
CA GLY A 214 18.48 -8.81 10.52
C GLY A 214 19.08 -9.86 11.45
N PHE A 215 18.26 -10.60 12.18
CA PHE A 215 18.68 -11.72 13.02
C PHE A 215 18.88 -13.03 12.25
N GLY A 216 18.77 -13.00 10.91
CA GLY A 216 18.95 -14.18 10.04
C GLY A 216 17.74 -15.12 10.00
N GLY A 217 16.58 -14.67 10.48
CA GLY A 217 15.31 -15.36 10.29
C GLY A 217 14.68 -15.05 8.92
N SER A 218 13.64 -15.77 8.56
CA SER A 218 12.86 -15.54 7.35
C SER A 218 11.42 -15.99 7.53
N LEU A 219 10.49 -15.35 6.79
CA LEU A 219 9.07 -15.72 6.80
C LEU A 219 8.84 -17.05 6.09
N PHE A 220 9.51 -17.23 4.96
CA PHE A 220 9.36 -18.39 4.07
C PHE A 220 10.71 -18.81 3.52
N ASP A 221 10.85 -20.09 3.20
CA ASP A 221 11.96 -20.61 2.42
C ASP A 221 11.80 -20.28 0.91
N GLN A 222 12.77 -20.72 0.11
CA GLN A 222 12.76 -20.48 -1.36
C GLN A 222 11.59 -21.17 -2.08
N ASN A 223 10.92 -22.14 -1.43
CA ASN A 223 9.77 -22.85 -1.95
C ASN A 223 8.45 -22.25 -1.47
N GLY A 224 8.50 -21.22 -0.63
CA GLY A 224 7.32 -20.59 -0.02
C GLY A 224 6.80 -21.33 1.22
N THR A 225 7.57 -22.25 1.79
CA THR A 225 7.22 -22.95 3.04
C THR A 225 7.47 -22.03 4.22
N PRO A 226 6.54 -21.91 5.19
CA PRO A 226 6.75 -21.11 6.40
C PRO A 226 8.00 -21.51 7.19
N THR A 227 8.77 -20.52 7.66
CA THR A 227 10.00 -20.70 8.44
C THR A 227 10.05 -19.79 9.67
N LEU A 228 8.87 -19.52 10.26
CA LEU A 228 8.73 -18.59 11.38
C LEU A 228 9.48 -19.03 12.64
N ASN A 229 9.75 -20.30 12.81
CA ASN A 229 10.28 -20.93 14.01
C ASN A 229 11.82 -21.10 14.00
N SER A 230 12.55 -20.26 13.25
CA SER A 230 14.01 -20.25 13.29
C SER A 230 14.55 -19.60 14.58
N ASN A 231 15.80 -19.88 14.94
CA ASN A 231 16.46 -19.23 16.09
C ASN A 231 16.49 -17.72 15.88
N GLY A 232 16.86 -17.22 14.68
CA GLY A 232 16.88 -15.79 14.41
C GLY A 232 15.50 -15.14 14.54
N SER A 233 14.42 -15.86 14.23
CA SER A 233 13.06 -15.40 14.48
C SER A 233 12.77 -15.27 15.98
N SER A 234 13.15 -16.28 16.79
CA SER A 234 12.94 -16.24 18.25
C SER A 234 13.78 -15.11 18.89
N ASP A 235 15.07 -15.02 18.54
CA ASP A 235 15.97 -14.02 19.08
C ASP A 235 15.52 -12.59 18.73
N SER A 236 14.99 -12.37 17.52
CA SER A 236 14.45 -11.08 17.09
C SER A 236 13.15 -10.69 17.81
N MET A 237 12.31 -11.68 18.11
CA MET A 237 11.06 -11.45 18.86
C MET A 237 11.38 -11.10 20.31
N ASP A 238 12.27 -11.83 20.95
CA ASP A 238 12.76 -11.54 22.30
C ASP A 238 13.38 -10.13 22.34
N TRP A 239 14.31 -9.82 21.45
CA TRP A 239 14.96 -8.51 21.40
C TRP A 239 13.96 -7.36 21.27
N MET A 240 12.97 -7.50 20.40
CA MET A 240 11.97 -6.46 20.17
C MET A 240 11.05 -6.26 21.38
N LEU A 241 10.62 -7.35 22.05
CA LEU A 241 9.78 -7.29 23.25
C LEU A 241 10.57 -6.73 24.45
N ASP A 242 11.86 -7.06 24.57
CA ASP A 242 12.72 -6.60 25.66
C ASP A 242 12.93 -5.07 25.66
N LEU A 243 12.77 -4.39 24.53
CA LEU A 243 12.77 -2.91 24.47
C LEU A 243 11.75 -2.29 25.43
N GLU A 244 10.63 -2.94 25.61
CA GLU A 244 9.56 -2.52 26.53
C GLU A 244 9.69 -3.22 27.89
N LEU A 245 9.87 -4.55 27.90
CA LEU A 245 9.73 -5.38 29.10
C LEU A 245 10.97 -5.32 30.02
N GLU A 246 12.18 -5.29 29.45
CA GLU A 246 13.44 -5.35 30.20
C GLU A 246 14.19 -4.00 30.17
N HIS A 247 14.27 -3.36 29.01
CA HIS A 247 15.07 -2.13 28.86
C HIS A 247 14.29 -0.86 29.21
N GLY A 248 12.94 -0.90 29.12
CA GLY A 248 12.08 0.23 29.45
C GLY A 248 12.33 1.48 28.59
N VAL A 249 12.89 1.30 27.39
CA VAL A 249 13.13 2.40 26.43
C VAL A 249 11.93 2.69 25.56
N VAL A 250 10.97 1.77 25.53
CA VAL A 250 9.64 1.90 24.90
C VAL A 250 8.57 1.94 26.00
N GLN A 251 7.64 2.87 25.88
CA GLN A 251 6.52 2.97 26.83
C GLN A 251 5.59 1.75 26.74
N THR A 252 5.22 1.18 27.88
CA THR A 252 4.32 0.02 27.94
C THR A 252 3.02 0.23 27.17
N GLY A 253 2.70 -0.73 26.30
CA GLY A 253 1.49 -0.73 25.49
C GLY A 253 1.53 0.23 24.30
N THR A 254 2.71 0.64 23.85
CA THR A 254 2.85 1.47 22.65
C THR A 254 2.31 0.72 21.44
N ASN A 255 1.33 1.33 20.77
CA ASN A 255 0.78 0.92 19.48
C ASN A 255 1.08 2.00 18.41
N ILE A 256 0.68 1.77 17.17
CA ILE A 256 0.96 2.68 16.04
C ILE A 256 0.47 4.12 16.32
N GLU A 257 -0.74 4.29 16.85
CA GLU A 257 -1.31 5.62 17.10
C GLU A 257 -0.62 6.33 18.28
N SER A 258 -0.30 5.59 19.34
CA SER A 258 0.45 6.16 20.48
C SER A 258 1.90 6.45 20.12
N MET A 259 2.56 5.66 19.27
CA MET A 259 3.88 5.93 18.71
C MET A 259 3.89 7.28 17.98
N LYS A 260 2.96 7.49 17.05
CA LYS A 260 2.81 8.78 16.33
C LYS A 260 2.59 9.94 17.29
N THR A 261 1.70 9.77 18.27
CA THR A 261 1.38 10.80 19.26
C THR A 261 2.58 11.16 20.13
N GLN A 262 3.36 10.17 20.57
CA GLN A 262 4.58 10.39 21.35
C GLN A 262 5.60 11.19 20.53
N PHE A 263 5.82 10.85 19.27
CA PHE A 263 6.77 11.56 18.42
C PHE A 263 6.31 12.99 18.13
N LEU A 264 5.05 13.20 17.76
CA LEU A 264 4.44 14.52 17.54
C LEU A 264 4.54 15.43 18.75
N SER A 265 4.43 14.89 19.95
CA SER A 265 4.55 15.64 21.21
C SER A 265 5.97 15.74 21.75
N SER A 266 6.99 15.31 20.98
CA SER A 266 8.40 15.24 21.41
C SER A 266 8.62 14.41 22.68
N LYS A 267 7.81 13.36 22.87
CA LYS A 267 7.93 12.37 23.95
C LYS A 267 8.59 11.07 23.51
N ALA A 268 8.98 10.97 22.25
CA ALA A 268 9.83 9.91 21.72
C ALA A 268 11.01 10.54 20.98
N ALA A 269 12.22 10.08 21.26
CA ALA A 269 13.43 10.57 20.59
C ALA A 269 13.62 9.90 19.23
N MET A 270 13.25 8.62 19.12
CA MET A 270 13.29 7.82 17.90
C MET A 270 11.96 7.10 17.69
N ILE A 271 11.62 6.85 16.44
CA ILE A 271 10.55 5.93 16.00
C ILE A 271 11.02 5.16 14.77
N ILE A 272 10.43 4.01 14.53
CA ILE A 272 10.55 3.32 13.25
C ILE A 272 9.21 3.46 12.55
N ASP A 273 9.17 4.21 11.44
CA ASP A 273 7.93 4.50 10.72
C ASP A 273 8.20 4.70 9.23
N GLY A 274 7.15 4.77 8.43
CA GLY A 274 7.25 4.92 6.98
C GLY A 274 6.99 6.34 6.47
N PRO A 275 7.21 6.57 5.18
CA PRO A 275 7.05 7.89 4.55
C PRO A 275 5.61 8.41 4.58
N TRP A 276 4.61 7.53 4.68
CA TRP A 276 3.18 7.87 4.70
C TRP A 276 2.76 8.78 5.88
N ASN A 277 3.53 8.81 6.96
CA ASN A 277 3.29 9.69 8.11
C ASN A 277 4.15 10.96 8.10
N TRP A 278 5.09 11.12 7.15
CA TRP A 278 6.04 12.23 7.13
C TRP A 278 5.35 13.60 7.10
N VAL A 279 4.38 13.79 6.20
CA VAL A 279 3.59 15.04 6.10
C VAL A 279 2.90 15.37 7.43
N THR A 280 2.41 14.37 8.16
CA THR A 280 1.78 14.54 9.47
C THR A 280 2.78 15.07 10.49
N TYR A 281 4.00 14.53 10.52
CA TYR A 281 5.06 14.99 11.41
C TYR A 281 5.52 16.41 11.09
N GLU A 282 5.68 16.75 9.82
CA GLU A 282 5.99 18.13 9.40
C GLU A 282 4.89 19.11 9.76
N ALA A 283 3.63 18.78 9.50
CA ALA A 283 2.47 19.60 9.85
C ALA A 283 2.38 19.83 11.37
N GLY A 284 2.73 18.81 12.16
CA GLY A 284 2.86 18.89 13.62
C GLY A 284 4.07 19.69 14.10
N ARG A 285 4.94 20.14 13.16
CA ARG A 285 6.19 20.83 13.44
C ARG A 285 7.14 20.04 14.34
N SER A 286 7.06 18.72 14.27
CA SER A 286 8.02 17.84 14.94
C SER A 286 9.35 17.93 14.22
N PRO A 287 10.45 18.30 14.91
CA PRO A 287 11.77 18.20 14.30
C PRO A 287 12.05 16.72 14.01
N LEU A 288 12.34 16.41 12.74
CA LEU A 288 12.65 15.03 12.38
C LEU A 288 13.71 14.96 11.30
N GLN A 289 14.49 13.89 11.39
CA GLN A 289 15.41 13.43 10.35
C GLN A 289 15.23 11.92 10.18
N GLN A 290 15.74 11.40 9.09
CA GLN A 290 15.66 9.98 8.74
C GLN A 290 17.06 9.44 8.50
N THR A 291 17.25 8.17 8.86
CA THR A 291 18.40 7.36 8.45
C THR A 291 17.98 5.91 8.26
N VAL A 292 18.83 5.11 7.61
CA VAL A 292 18.58 3.68 7.44
C VAL A 292 18.55 2.95 8.79
N LEU A 293 17.82 1.84 8.84
CA LEU A 293 17.75 0.98 10.01
C LEU A 293 19.14 0.36 10.32
N PRO A 294 19.45 0.15 11.60
CA PRO A 294 20.76 -0.36 12.02
C PRO A 294 20.99 -1.82 11.59
N PHE A 295 22.22 -2.31 11.82
CA PHE A 295 22.58 -3.71 11.64
C PHE A 295 22.62 -4.46 12.98
N VAL A 296 22.48 -5.78 12.93
CA VAL A 296 22.62 -6.68 14.09
C VAL A 296 24.08 -7.07 14.22
N SER A 297 24.71 -6.78 15.37
CA SER A 297 26.15 -7.00 15.59
C SER A 297 26.55 -8.47 15.41
N ASP A 298 25.74 -9.41 15.86
CA ASP A 298 26.04 -10.84 15.86
C ASP A 298 25.99 -11.46 14.45
N THR A 299 25.11 -10.99 13.59
CA THR A 299 24.95 -11.51 12.22
C THR A 299 25.72 -10.68 11.20
N GLY A 300 25.94 -9.39 11.49
CA GLY A 300 26.42 -8.41 10.53
C GLY A 300 25.38 -8.00 9.49
N GLU A 301 24.17 -8.56 9.56
CA GLU A 301 23.06 -8.26 8.64
C GLU A 301 22.30 -7.01 9.12
N ARG A 302 21.80 -6.23 8.17
CA ARG A 302 21.00 -5.05 8.49
C ARG A 302 19.56 -5.43 8.74
N ILE A 303 18.86 -4.69 9.60
CA ILE A 303 17.39 -4.77 9.69
C ILE A 303 16.84 -4.42 8.31
N ALA A 304 16.19 -5.39 7.67
CA ALA A 304 15.67 -5.30 6.31
C ALA A 304 14.14 -5.24 6.34
N PRO A 305 13.54 -4.04 6.42
CA PRO A 305 12.09 -3.91 6.50
C PRO A 305 11.41 -4.48 5.28
N LEU A 306 10.16 -4.91 5.45
CA LEU A 306 9.35 -5.38 4.34
C LEU A 306 9.08 -4.22 3.38
N VAL A 307 9.38 -4.42 2.10
CA VAL A 307 9.02 -3.48 1.03
C VAL A 307 7.68 -3.90 0.46
N THR A 308 6.69 -3.03 0.58
CA THR A 308 5.38 -3.22 -0.01
C THR A 308 5.16 -2.28 -1.18
N TYR A 309 4.39 -2.73 -2.16
CA TYR A 309 4.05 -1.97 -3.34
C TYR A 309 2.54 -1.76 -3.37
N LYS A 310 2.11 -0.54 -3.70
CA LYS A 310 0.69 -0.25 -3.93
C LYS A 310 0.48 -0.05 -5.42
N GLY A 311 -0.58 -0.64 -5.94
CA GLY A 311 -0.88 -0.55 -7.37
C GLY A 311 -2.37 -0.45 -7.64
N TRP A 312 -2.68 -0.06 -8.88
CA TRP A 312 -4.03 0.02 -9.39
C TRP A 312 -4.38 -1.26 -10.14
N SER A 313 -5.33 -2.00 -9.60
CA SER A 313 -5.84 -3.26 -10.16
C SER A 313 -7.19 -3.02 -10.85
N VAL A 314 -7.43 -3.73 -11.95
CA VAL A 314 -8.71 -3.68 -12.68
C VAL A 314 -9.52 -4.92 -12.32
N SER A 315 -10.78 -4.71 -11.96
CA SER A 315 -11.71 -5.80 -11.66
C SER A 315 -12.01 -6.62 -12.91
N LYS A 316 -12.09 -7.95 -12.76
CA LYS A 316 -12.57 -8.84 -13.82
C LYS A 316 -14.01 -8.53 -14.22
N GLN A 317 -14.78 -7.95 -13.31
CA GLN A 317 -16.19 -7.60 -13.52
C GLN A 317 -16.40 -6.25 -14.22
N SER A 318 -15.36 -5.41 -14.34
CA SER A 318 -15.47 -4.16 -15.07
C SER A 318 -15.99 -4.38 -16.50
N LEU A 319 -16.98 -3.61 -16.87
CA LEU A 319 -17.52 -3.60 -18.24
C LEU A 319 -16.72 -2.65 -19.15
N ASN A 320 -15.89 -1.78 -18.57
CA ASN A 320 -15.12 -0.74 -19.24
C ASN A 320 -13.60 -0.97 -19.11
N LYS A 321 -13.12 -2.22 -19.33
CA LYS A 321 -11.72 -2.61 -19.04
C LYS A 321 -10.66 -1.74 -19.73
N GLU A 322 -10.93 -1.31 -20.96
CA GLU A 322 -10.03 -0.41 -21.70
C GLU A 322 -9.87 0.92 -20.96
N TRP A 323 -10.97 1.54 -20.55
CA TRP A 323 -10.96 2.80 -19.81
C TRP A 323 -10.43 2.64 -18.40
N SER A 324 -10.74 1.55 -17.73
CA SER A 324 -10.20 1.20 -16.41
C SER A 324 -8.69 1.06 -16.47
N THR A 325 -8.16 0.36 -17.48
CA THR A 325 -6.69 0.22 -17.68
C THR A 325 -6.05 1.57 -18.02
N LYS A 326 -6.69 2.39 -18.85
CA LYS A 326 -6.21 3.72 -19.20
C LYS A 326 -6.12 4.63 -17.98
N LEU A 327 -7.13 4.61 -17.10
CA LEU A 327 -7.10 5.35 -15.84
C LEU A 327 -6.04 4.81 -14.89
N ALA A 328 -5.92 3.49 -14.74
CA ALA A 328 -4.89 2.86 -13.90
C ALA A 328 -3.47 3.21 -14.37
N LEU A 329 -3.22 3.22 -15.69
CA LEU A 329 -1.95 3.67 -16.29
C LEU A 329 -1.69 5.16 -16.04
N PHE A 330 -2.72 6.01 -16.17
CA PHE A 330 -2.59 7.44 -15.89
C PHE A 330 -2.21 7.66 -14.42
N LEU A 331 -2.92 7.02 -13.48
CA LEU A 331 -2.63 7.12 -12.05
C LEU A 331 -1.26 6.55 -11.64
N SER A 332 -0.68 5.68 -12.48
CA SER A 332 0.67 5.12 -12.31
C SER A 332 1.73 5.81 -13.19
N SER A 333 1.39 6.89 -13.91
CA SER A 333 2.34 7.60 -14.77
C SER A 333 3.44 8.31 -13.97
N SER A 334 4.58 8.58 -14.62
CA SER A 334 5.69 9.32 -13.99
C SER A 334 5.25 10.71 -13.50
N GLU A 335 4.37 11.40 -14.24
CA GLU A 335 3.84 12.70 -13.83
C GLU A 335 3.07 12.61 -12.51
N VAL A 336 2.14 11.66 -12.40
CA VAL A 336 1.33 11.47 -11.19
C VAL A 336 2.19 10.99 -10.03
N GLN A 337 3.08 10.02 -10.24
CA GLN A 337 3.98 9.53 -9.19
C GLN A 337 4.95 10.62 -8.71
N LYS A 338 5.44 11.49 -9.60
CA LYS A 338 6.28 12.63 -9.22
C LYS A 338 5.53 13.61 -8.32
N GLU A 339 4.29 13.93 -8.66
CA GLU A 339 3.46 14.80 -7.83
C GLU A 339 3.21 14.20 -6.45
N PHE A 340 2.86 12.91 -6.36
CA PHE A 340 2.74 12.22 -5.08
C PHE A 340 4.05 12.26 -4.29
N ALA A 341 5.19 12.02 -4.93
CA ALA A 341 6.48 12.04 -4.26
C ALA A 341 6.79 13.42 -3.66
N ILE A 342 6.59 14.50 -4.42
CA ILE A 342 6.87 15.87 -3.97
C ILE A 342 5.88 16.32 -2.89
N GLU A 343 4.61 16.02 -3.08
CA GLU A 343 3.53 16.51 -2.22
C GLU A 343 3.36 15.68 -0.94
N THR A 344 3.66 14.39 -0.97
CA THR A 344 3.32 13.45 0.11
C THR A 344 4.45 12.53 0.54
N TYR A 345 5.66 12.68 -0.04
CA TYR A 345 6.80 11.79 0.18
C TYR A 345 6.51 10.32 -0.16
N THR A 346 5.56 10.05 -1.04
CA THR A 346 5.27 8.71 -1.54
C THR A 346 6.37 8.26 -2.50
N MET A 347 7.03 7.13 -2.24
CA MET A 347 8.16 6.67 -3.06
C MET A 347 7.67 6.15 -4.42
N PRO A 348 8.24 6.66 -5.53
CA PRO A 348 7.83 6.26 -6.87
C PRO A 348 8.33 4.85 -7.25
N THR A 349 7.64 4.23 -8.21
CA THR A 349 8.03 2.97 -8.85
C THR A 349 8.40 3.14 -10.33
N HIS A 350 8.22 4.32 -10.88
CA HIS A 350 8.55 4.63 -12.26
C HIS A 350 10.05 4.95 -12.38
N ILE A 351 10.78 4.20 -13.22
CA ILE A 351 12.26 4.26 -13.28
C ILE A 351 12.81 5.63 -13.71
N ASP A 352 12.07 6.36 -14.54
CA ASP A 352 12.51 7.69 -15.01
C ASP A 352 12.60 8.72 -13.84
N LEU A 353 11.98 8.43 -12.69
CA LEU A 353 11.98 9.33 -11.56
C LEU A 353 13.19 9.15 -10.62
N TYR A 354 13.92 8.04 -10.72
CA TYR A 354 15.06 7.80 -9.83
C TYR A 354 16.22 8.77 -10.10
N ASP A 355 16.35 9.23 -11.35
CA ASP A 355 17.35 10.22 -11.77
C ASP A 355 16.76 11.65 -11.88
N ASP A 356 15.49 11.86 -11.55
CA ASP A 356 14.85 13.18 -11.56
C ASP A 356 15.35 14.02 -10.38
N SER A 357 15.83 15.24 -10.63
CA SER A 357 16.45 16.09 -9.60
C SER A 357 15.49 16.49 -8.47
N ASP A 358 14.19 16.66 -8.77
CA ASP A 358 13.21 16.99 -7.72
C ASP A 358 12.99 15.81 -6.75
N ILE A 359 13.37 14.60 -7.16
CA ILE A 359 13.31 13.37 -6.35
C ILE A 359 14.65 13.10 -5.69
N SER A 360 15.75 13.04 -6.47
CA SER A 360 17.08 12.64 -5.99
C SER A 360 17.72 13.67 -5.05
N ASP A 361 17.44 14.96 -5.24
CA ASP A 361 17.96 16.03 -4.37
C ASP A 361 17.11 16.23 -3.09
N ASN A 362 15.93 15.61 -3.02
CA ASN A 362 15.10 15.64 -1.82
C ASN A 362 15.64 14.65 -0.79
N VAL A 363 16.20 15.15 0.32
CA VAL A 363 16.85 14.33 1.35
C VAL A 363 15.92 13.29 2.00
N VAL A 364 14.61 13.57 2.07
CA VAL A 364 13.63 12.63 2.63
C VAL A 364 13.39 11.49 1.66
N ILE A 365 13.08 11.83 0.42
CA ILE A 365 12.78 10.84 -0.62
C ILE A 365 14.03 9.98 -0.88
N SER A 366 15.20 10.60 -1.05
CA SER A 366 16.46 9.87 -1.29
C SER A 366 16.82 8.95 -0.12
N GLY A 367 16.61 9.38 1.13
CA GLY A 367 16.85 8.55 2.30
C GLY A 367 15.91 7.33 2.38
N PHE A 368 14.63 7.49 2.06
CA PHE A 368 13.71 6.34 1.98
C PHE A 368 14.01 5.44 0.79
N LEU A 369 14.43 5.98 -0.36
CA LEU A 369 14.88 5.17 -1.49
C LEU A 369 16.12 4.35 -1.14
N GLU A 370 17.06 4.89 -0.35
CA GLU A 370 18.21 4.15 0.18
C GLU A 370 17.76 3.00 1.09
N GLN A 371 16.81 3.24 2.00
CA GLN A 371 16.25 2.19 2.85
C GLN A 371 15.52 1.10 2.05
N LEU A 372 14.76 1.46 1.03
CA LEU A 372 14.07 0.53 0.13
C LEU A 372 15.05 -0.44 -0.58
N MET A 373 16.26 0.04 -0.91
CA MET A 373 17.29 -0.82 -1.51
C MET A 373 17.83 -1.88 -0.55
N GLN A 374 17.69 -1.65 0.75
CA GLN A 374 18.11 -2.54 1.84
C GLN A 374 16.96 -3.39 2.40
N GLY A 375 15.72 -3.11 1.96
CA GLY A 375 14.54 -3.85 2.39
C GLY A 375 14.31 -5.14 1.60
N THR A 376 13.43 -5.98 2.14
CA THR A 376 13.01 -7.25 1.52
C THR A 376 11.64 -7.09 0.88
N PRO A 377 11.49 -7.31 -0.44
CA PRO A 377 10.17 -7.27 -1.07
C PRO A 377 9.20 -8.27 -0.43
N ALA A 378 7.99 -7.82 -0.12
CA ALA A 378 6.95 -8.70 0.40
C ALA A 378 6.64 -9.80 -0.62
N PRO A 379 6.63 -11.08 -0.23
CA PRO A 379 6.22 -12.16 -1.12
C PRO A 379 4.77 -11.98 -1.57
N THR A 380 4.51 -12.14 -2.86
CA THR A 380 3.14 -12.10 -3.39
C THR A 380 2.54 -13.51 -3.37
N THR A 381 2.46 -14.08 -2.17
CA THR A 381 1.91 -15.42 -1.95
C THR A 381 0.69 -15.32 -1.04
N ARG A 382 -0.17 -16.34 -1.10
CA ARG A 382 -1.27 -16.45 -0.16
C ARG A 382 -0.78 -16.54 1.28
N ALA A 383 0.32 -17.23 1.52
CA ALA A 383 0.93 -17.38 2.83
C ALA A 383 1.29 -16.03 3.46
N MET A 384 1.75 -15.05 2.65
CA MET A 384 2.06 -13.71 3.14
C MET A 384 0.84 -12.99 3.71
N ALA A 385 -0.32 -13.13 3.09
CA ALA A 385 -1.55 -12.51 3.60
C ALA A 385 -2.12 -13.21 4.85
N LEU A 386 -1.74 -14.47 5.10
CA LEU A 386 -2.20 -15.27 6.23
C LEU A 386 -1.25 -15.23 7.44
N VAL A 387 -0.05 -14.68 7.29
CA VAL A 387 0.99 -14.74 8.34
C VAL A 387 0.67 -13.88 9.57
N TYR A 388 -0.13 -12.82 9.41
CA TYR A 388 -0.35 -11.82 10.46
C TYR A 388 -1.13 -12.36 11.67
N ASP A 389 -2.19 -13.14 11.47
CA ASP A 389 -3.01 -13.67 12.55
C ASP A 389 -2.26 -14.64 13.47
N PRO A 390 -1.53 -15.67 12.96
CA PRO A 390 -0.71 -16.52 13.78
C PRO A 390 0.39 -15.76 14.54
N LEU A 391 1.03 -14.78 13.89
CA LEU A 391 2.05 -13.96 14.54
C LEU A 391 1.49 -13.05 15.62
N GLY A 392 0.32 -12.42 15.40
CA GLY A 392 -0.33 -11.63 16.43
C GLY A 392 -0.62 -12.44 17.69
N THR A 393 -1.07 -13.69 17.53
CA THR A 393 -1.25 -14.63 18.62
C THR A 393 0.07 -14.99 19.31
N ALA A 394 1.15 -15.21 18.53
CA ALA A 394 2.45 -15.53 19.08
C ALA A 394 3.01 -14.38 19.93
N PHE A 395 2.95 -13.15 19.42
CA PHE A 395 3.39 -11.95 20.15
C PHE A 395 2.63 -11.79 21.47
N GLU A 396 1.32 -11.99 21.49
CA GLU A 396 0.53 -11.86 22.72
C GLU A 396 0.91 -12.91 23.77
N ASN A 397 1.10 -14.17 23.37
CA ASN A 397 1.49 -15.25 24.27
C ASN A 397 2.88 -15.04 24.89
N VAL A 398 3.83 -14.53 24.09
CA VAL A 398 5.18 -14.22 24.60
C VAL A 398 5.13 -13.00 25.51
N TYR A 399 4.45 -11.94 25.10
CA TYR A 399 4.35 -10.69 25.85
C TYR A 399 3.69 -10.90 27.23
N THR A 400 2.70 -11.78 27.32
CA THR A 400 2.05 -12.14 28.61
C THR A 400 2.85 -13.15 29.43
N GLY A 401 3.93 -13.71 28.90
CA GLY A 401 4.76 -14.73 29.56
C GLY A 401 4.12 -16.13 29.58
N GLU A 402 3.10 -16.37 28.74
CA GLU A 402 2.46 -17.68 28.63
C GLU A 402 3.32 -18.70 27.88
N MET A 403 4.16 -18.22 26.95
CA MET A 403 5.05 -19.05 26.12
C MET A 403 6.39 -18.36 25.94
N THR A 404 7.41 -19.16 25.60
CA THR A 404 8.66 -18.64 25.04
C THR A 404 8.48 -18.27 23.57
N SER A 405 9.30 -17.38 23.04
CA SER A 405 9.28 -17.00 21.60
C SER A 405 9.43 -18.21 20.68
N SER A 406 10.28 -19.15 21.04
CA SER A 406 10.46 -20.40 20.28
C SER A 406 9.19 -21.26 20.23
N GLU A 407 8.50 -21.43 21.37
CA GLU A 407 7.24 -22.18 21.43
C GLU A 407 6.10 -21.49 20.68
N ALA A 408 5.95 -20.18 20.86
CA ALA A 408 4.91 -19.40 20.23
C ALA A 408 5.09 -19.36 18.70
N LEU A 409 6.31 -19.13 18.22
CA LEU A 409 6.62 -19.13 16.79
C LEU A 409 6.51 -20.53 16.15
N PHE A 410 6.82 -21.59 16.88
CA PHE A 410 6.58 -22.96 16.41
C PHE A 410 5.10 -23.21 16.18
N LEU A 411 4.23 -22.79 17.11
CA LEU A 411 2.79 -22.91 16.95
C LEU A 411 2.23 -22.01 15.83
N ALA A 412 2.76 -20.79 15.70
CA ALA A 412 2.41 -19.89 14.59
C ALA A 412 2.76 -20.49 13.23
N ASN A 413 3.95 -21.12 13.10
CA ASN A 413 4.37 -21.82 11.90
C ASN A 413 3.41 -22.97 11.53
N GLN A 414 3.06 -23.82 12.53
CA GLN A 414 2.12 -24.91 12.33
C GLN A 414 0.71 -24.41 11.95
N ALA A 415 0.24 -23.34 12.57
CA ALA A 415 -1.06 -22.75 12.25
C ALA A 415 -1.08 -22.27 10.79
N LEU A 416 -0.04 -21.55 10.38
CA LEU A 416 0.09 -21.08 8.99
C LEU A 416 0.18 -22.23 7.97
N GLU A 417 0.92 -23.30 8.27
CA GLU A 417 0.97 -24.50 7.44
C GLU A 417 -0.43 -25.15 7.31
N SER A 418 -1.16 -25.28 8.41
CA SER A 418 -2.52 -25.82 8.43
C SER A 418 -3.50 -24.97 7.61
N ASP A 419 -3.40 -23.64 7.68
CA ASP A 419 -4.24 -22.72 6.92
C ASP A 419 -3.95 -22.80 5.41
N LEU A 420 -2.74 -23.17 5.04
CA LEU A 420 -2.34 -23.41 3.64
C LEU A 420 -2.81 -24.77 3.11
N GLU A 421 -2.87 -25.81 3.97
CA GLU A 421 -3.33 -27.14 3.59
C GLU A 421 -4.86 -27.28 3.56
N GLY A 422 -5.57 -26.45 4.32
CA GLY A 422 -7.03 -26.54 4.56
C GLY A 422 -7.90 -26.12 3.36
N ILE A 423 -7.33 -26.05 2.18
CA ILE A 423 -7.93 -25.58 0.93
C ILE A 423 -7.59 -26.55 -0.19
#